data_556bfdb99485fce53246f421457b77bf
#
_entry.id   556bfdb99485fce53246f421457b77bf
#
_cell.length_a   1.000
_cell.length_b   1.000
_cell.length_c   1.000
_cell.angle_alpha   90.00
_cell.angle_beta   90.00
_cell.angle_gamma   90.00
#
_symmetry.space_group_name_H-M   'P 1'
#
loop_
_entity.id
_entity.type
_entity.pdbx_description
1 polymer ?
#
loop_
_entity_poly.entity_id
_entity_poly.type
_entity_poly.pdbx_seq_one_letter_code
_entity_poly.pdbx_strand_id
1 'polypeptide(L)'
;MKKLKKLLYIVPLLGLMATACTDIESIEIDHIGGNNTKDDVESEAYYADLRAYKETAKNYGRPVAFGWFSNWAPTGAMRRGYLTSVPDSMDIISMWSGAPGRYEITEAQKKDKEFVQKVKGIRLLEVCLLSHLGKGRTPTSVYDEVEKKAIEEGWSEAKLTEERKFARWDFWGFTSHDLNNKEELERALSKFAKAICDSLVTGEWDGYDIDWEPGNGFNDSDGTIGSRNIGFVVKELGKYIGPKSDPENKGHKLLYIDG
;
A
#
# COMPACT_ATOMS: atom_id res chain seq x y z
N MET A 1 61.90 -25.03 33.41
CA MET A 1 61.96 -23.59 33.03
C MET A 1 61.33 -23.22 31.70
N LYS A 2 61.25 -24.09 30.68
CA LYS A 2 60.60 -23.76 29.37
C LYS A 2 59.06 -23.65 29.41
N LYS A 3 58.36 -24.31 30.33
CA LYS A 3 56.91 -24.24 30.48
C LYS A 3 56.42 -22.95 31.15
N LEU A 4 57.24 -22.35 32.04
CA LEU A 4 56.86 -21.12 32.71
C LEU A 4 56.95 -19.88 31.79
N LYS A 5 57.87 -19.90 30.81
CA LYS A 5 58.02 -18.81 29.83
C LYS A 5 56.82 -18.72 28.86
N LYS A 6 56.22 -19.87 28.52
CA LYS A 6 55.02 -19.85 27.66
C LYS A 6 53.78 -19.31 28.38
N LEU A 7 53.68 -19.51 29.68
CA LEU A 7 52.58 -18.99 30.49
C LEU A 7 52.64 -17.45 30.61
N LEU A 8 53.84 -16.89 30.61
CA LEU A 8 54.07 -15.45 30.75
C LEU A 8 53.64 -14.62 29.52
N TYR A 9 53.52 -15.27 28.33
CA TYR A 9 53.07 -14.61 27.11
C TYR A 9 51.56 -14.75 26.88
N ILE A 10 50.91 -15.71 27.52
CA ILE A 10 49.45 -15.94 27.38
C ILE A 10 48.64 -14.98 28.25
N VAL A 11 49.19 -14.64 29.43
CA VAL A 11 48.50 -13.73 30.38
C VAL A 11 48.33 -12.30 29.83
N PRO A 12 49.35 -11.65 29.21
CA PRO A 12 49.15 -10.32 28.63
C PRO A 12 48.27 -10.35 27.36
N LEU A 13 48.25 -11.48 26.62
CA LEU A 13 47.39 -11.58 25.43
C LEU A 13 45.91 -11.73 25.80
N LEU A 14 45.59 -12.43 26.88
CA LEU A 14 44.24 -12.50 27.45
C LEU A 14 43.80 -11.17 28.09
N GLY A 15 44.73 -10.42 28.68
CA GLY A 15 44.45 -9.08 29.21
C GLY A 15 44.13 -8.06 28.12
N LEU A 16 44.77 -8.16 26.95
CA LEU A 16 44.49 -7.30 25.80
C LEU A 16 43.17 -7.62 25.09
N MET A 17 42.69 -8.85 25.18
CA MET A 17 41.35 -9.19 24.63
C MET A 17 40.19 -8.78 25.56
N ALA A 18 40.46 -8.57 26.87
CA ALA A 18 39.41 -8.16 27.81
C ALA A 18 39.16 -6.64 27.81
N THR A 19 40.09 -5.84 27.25
CA THR A 19 39.91 -4.38 27.17
C THR A 19 39.32 -3.90 25.83
N ALA A 20 39.12 -4.81 24.87
CA ALA A 20 38.60 -4.45 23.55
C ALA A 20 37.06 -4.42 23.46
N CYS A 21 36.32 -4.63 24.55
CA CYS A 21 34.86 -4.71 24.54
C CYS A 21 34.17 -3.77 25.54
N THR A 22 34.82 -2.67 25.99
CA THR A 22 34.19 -1.85 27.04
C THR A 22 33.88 -0.41 26.65
N ASP A 23 34.04 -0.02 25.41
CA ASP A 23 33.54 1.26 24.93
C ASP A 23 32.50 1.06 23.80
N ILE A 24 31.45 0.31 24.11
CA ILE A 24 30.17 0.60 23.50
C ILE A 24 29.60 1.71 24.38
N GLU A 25 29.99 2.95 24.10
CA GLU A 25 29.11 4.05 24.45
C GLU A 25 27.76 3.68 23.81
N SER A 26 26.74 3.57 24.66
CA SER A 26 25.37 3.55 24.15
C SER A 26 25.28 4.80 23.30
N ILE A 27 25.22 4.65 21.98
CA ILE A 27 24.80 5.74 21.12
C ILE A 27 23.41 6.04 21.67
N GLU A 28 23.29 7.07 22.50
CA GLU A 28 22.01 7.72 22.70
C GLU A 28 21.61 8.13 21.28
N ILE A 29 20.74 7.33 20.70
CA ILE A 29 20.02 7.75 19.51
C ILE A 29 19.22 8.93 20.04
N ASP A 30 19.80 10.14 19.91
CA ASP A 30 19.02 11.35 20.00
C ASP A 30 17.78 11.07 19.17
N HIS A 31 16.65 11.09 19.81
CA HIS A 31 15.36 10.86 19.17
C HIS A 31 15.20 11.90 18.07
N ILE A 32 15.68 11.55 16.87
CA ILE A 32 15.38 12.29 15.66
C ILE A 32 13.90 12.07 15.40
N GLY A 33 13.12 13.03 15.79
CA GLY A 33 11.68 12.98 15.77
C GLY A 33 11.12 12.60 17.14
N GLY A 34 10.52 13.57 17.78
CA GLY A 34 10.06 13.55 19.15
C GLY A 34 9.49 12.22 19.60
N ASN A 35 9.73 11.93 20.84
CA ASN A 35 8.97 10.93 21.59
C ASN A 35 7.49 11.28 21.48
N ASN A 36 6.88 10.95 20.35
CA ASN A 36 5.44 10.93 20.33
C ASN A 36 5.01 9.81 21.25
N THR A 37 5.04 10.01 22.53
CA THR A 37 4.25 9.23 23.46
C THR A 37 2.80 9.46 23.10
N LYS A 38 1.92 8.61 23.52
CA LYS A 38 0.47 8.73 23.30
C LYS A 38 -0.07 10.09 23.77
N ASP A 39 0.76 10.86 24.46
CA ASP A 39 0.51 12.15 25.08
C ASP A 39 1.09 13.35 24.30
N ASP A 40 1.87 13.11 23.23
CA ASP A 40 2.46 14.18 22.39
C ASP A 40 1.51 14.55 21.22
N VAL A 41 0.25 14.78 21.51
CA VAL A 41 -0.67 15.40 20.55
C VAL A 41 -0.41 16.89 20.60
N GLU A 42 0.00 17.45 19.46
CA GLU A 42 0.20 18.89 19.32
C GLU A 42 -1.10 19.69 19.52
N SER A 43 -0.98 20.97 19.67
CA SER A 43 -2.17 21.83 19.84
C SER A 43 -3.05 21.88 18.59
N GLU A 44 -4.33 22.16 18.75
CA GLU A 44 -5.23 22.37 17.60
C GLU A 44 -4.75 23.52 16.70
N ALA A 45 -4.14 24.56 17.25
CA ALA A 45 -3.54 25.63 16.47
C ALA A 45 -2.42 25.12 15.57
N TYR A 46 -1.54 24.27 16.09
CA TYR A 46 -0.48 23.63 15.30
C TYR A 46 -1.08 22.83 14.14
N TYR A 47 -2.09 21.99 14.39
CA TYR A 47 -2.69 21.18 13.34
C TYR A 47 -3.47 22.02 12.33
N ALA A 48 -4.07 23.13 12.74
CA ALA A 48 -4.73 24.07 11.83
C ALA A 48 -3.71 24.70 10.86
N ASP A 49 -2.56 25.14 11.37
CA ASP A 49 -1.46 25.69 10.56
C ASP A 49 -0.86 24.60 9.64
N LEU A 50 -0.71 23.38 10.13
CA LEU A 50 -0.26 22.25 9.33
C LEU A 50 -1.19 21.95 8.17
N ARG A 51 -2.49 21.91 8.40
CA ARG A 51 -3.50 21.72 7.34
C ARG A 51 -3.47 22.85 6.34
N ALA A 52 -3.38 24.10 6.80
CA ALA A 52 -3.25 25.26 5.92
C ALA A 52 -1.99 25.18 5.05
N TYR A 53 -0.85 24.77 5.62
CA TYR A 53 0.37 24.53 4.86
C TYR A 53 0.19 23.46 3.78
N LYS A 54 -0.52 22.36 4.09
CA LYS A 54 -0.77 21.26 3.13
C LYS A 54 -1.70 21.68 1.99
N GLU A 55 -2.62 22.61 2.22
CA GLU A 55 -3.45 23.16 1.15
C GLU A 55 -2.63 23.88 0.06
N THR A 56 -1.46 24.42 0.40
CA THR A 56 -0.58 25.06 -0.60
C THR A 56 -0.06 24.05 -1.65
N ALA A 57 0.08 22.78 -1.28
CA ALA A 57 0.47 21.73 -2.22
C ALA A 57 -0.62 21.43 -3.24
N LYS A 58 -1.91 21.49 -2.85
CA LYS A 58 -3.05 21.29 -3.77
C LYS A 58 -3.04 22.27 -4.93
N ASN A 59 -2.58 23.48 -4.68
CA ASN A 59 -2.51 24.55 -5.68
C ASN A 59 -1.16 24.58 -6.40
N TYR A 60 -0.35 23.51 -6.30
CA TYR A 60 0.99 23.42 -6.89
C TYR A 60 1.94 24.54 -6.45
N GLY A 61 1.68 25.16 -5.30
CA GLY A 61 2.51 26.21 -4.74
C GLY A 61 3.87 25.75 -4.19
N ARG A 62 4.03 24.44 -3.97
CA ARG A 62 5.26 23.79 -3.52
C ARG A 62 5.32 22.33 -3.95
N PRO A 63 6.50 21.68 -3.88
CA PRO A 63 6.62 20.23 -4.06
C PRO A 63 5.76 19.46 -3.06
N VAL A 64 5.21 18.34 -3.50
CA VAL A 64 4.42 17.40 -2.70
C VAL A 64 5.34 16.36 -2.10
N ALA A 65 5.27 16.15 -0.80
CA ALA A 65 5.94 15.06 -0.11
C ALA A 65 5.07 13.80 -0.20
N PHE A 66 5.55 12.80 -0.95
CA PHE A 66 4.88 11.52 -1.18
C PHE A 66 5.72 10.38 -0.63
N GLY A 67 5.08 9.33 -0.12
CA GLY A 67 5.74 8.13 0.33
C GLY A 67 4.81 6.94 0.46
N TRP A 68 5.41 5.75 0.66
CA TRP A 68 4.68 4.50 0.88
C TRP A 68 4.73 4.10 2.35
N PHE A 69 3.63 3.56 2.85
CA PHE A 69 3.54 3.02 4.21
C PHE A 69 3.14 1.55 4.15
N SER A 70 3.92 0.70 4.82
CA SER A 70 3.69 -0.74 4.87
C SER A 70 3.52 -1.24 6.31
N ASN A 71 2.99 -2.47 6.45
CA ASN A 71 2.82 -3.13 7.74
C ASN A 71 1.96 -2.31 8.73
N TRP A 72 0.85 -1.77 8.23
CA TRP A 72 -0.10 -1.02 9.04
C TRP A 72 -0.76 -1.88 10.11
N ALA A 73 -0.25 -1.76 11.31
CA ALA A 73 -0.72 -2.50 12.50
C ALA A 73 -0.65 -1.60 13.74
N PRO A 74 -1.63 -0.69 13.93
CA PRO A 74 -1.61 0.29 15.02
C PRO A 74 -2.00 -0.37 16.35
N THR A 75 -1.15 -1.30 16.82
CA THR A 75 -1.33 -2.05 18.05
C THR A 75 -0.02 -2.15 18.84
N GLY A 76 -0.12 -2.13 20.17
CA GLY A 76 1.04 -2.26 21.06
C GLY A 76 1.95 -1.03 21.09
N ALA A 77 3.17 -1.21 21.59
CA ALA A 77 4.12 -0.13 21.83
C ALA A 77 4.98 0.27 20.60
N MET A 78 4.97 -0.54 19.54
CA MET A 78 5.80 -0.30 18.35
C MET A 78 5.14 0.69 17.40
N ARG A 79 5.58 1.94 17.44
CA ARG A 79 5.01 3.04 16.67
C ARG A 79 5.12 2.93 15.16
N ARG A 80 6.13 2.27 14.63
CA ARG A 80 6.30 2.09 13.19
C ARG A 80 5.14 1.38 12.46
N GLY A 81 4.21 0.78 13.21
CA GLY A 81 2.96 0.23 12.67
C GLY A 81 1.80 1.22 12.62
N TYR A 82 1.99 2.45 13.12
CA TYR A 82 0.96 3.47 13.19
C TYR A 82 1.15 4.54 12.10
N LEU A 83 0.09 4.88 11.40
CA LEU A 83 0.08 6.03 10.48
C LEU A 83 0.32 7.35 11.23
N THR A 84 -0.14 7.46 12.47
CA THR A 84 0.11 8.63 13.31
C THR A 84 1.58 8.90 13.55
N SER A 85 2.48 7.91 13.38
CA SER A 85 3.93 8.09 13.50
C SER A 85 4.60 8.65 12.24
N VAL A 86 3.85 8.77 11.14
CA VAL A 86 4.35 9.37 9.90
C VAL A 86 4.66 10.84 10.13
N PRO A 87 5.80 11.37 9.63
CA PRO A 87 6.16 12.77 9.76
C PRO A 87 5.06 13.72 9.27
N ASP A 88 4.83 14.78 10.01
CA ASP A 88 3.81 15.77 9.68
C ASP A 88 4.05 16.50 8.35
N SER A 89 5.32 16.52 7.89
CA SER A 89 5.69 17.08 6.59
C SER A 89 5.20 16.27 5.39
N MET A 90 4.75 15.02 5.59
CA MET A 90 4.20 14.21 4.50
C MET A 90 2.83 14.74 4.05
N ASP A 91 2.61 14.85 2.75
CA ASP A 91 1.34 15.29 2.16
C ASP A 91 0.47 14.11 1.75
N ILE A 92 1.08 13.07 1.21
CA ILE A 92 0.40 11.92 0.63
C ILE A 92 1.13 10.66 1.04
N ILE A 93 0.37 9.67 1.46
CA ILE A 93 0.87 8.31 1.77
C ILE A 93 0.10 7.30 0.93
N SER A 94 0.83 6.49 0.18
CA SER A 94 0.31 5.31 -0.48
C SER A 94 0.42 4.10 0.44
N MET A 95 -0.69 3.39 0.65
CA MET A 95 -0.83 2.31 1.62
C MET A 95 -0.34 0.98 1.06
N TRP A 96 0.98 0.80 1.00
CA TRP A 96 1.61 -0.41 0.50
C TRP A 96 1.29 -1.62 1.39
N SER A 97 0.70 -2.65 0.81
CA SER A 97 0.31 -3.90 1.51
C SER A 97 -0.66 -3.76 2.69
N GLY A 98 -1.44 -2.72 2.76
CA GLY A 98 -2.35 -2.52 3.89
C GLY A 98 -3.65 -1.83 3.57
N ALA A 99 -3.84 -1.37 2.34
CA ALA A 99 -5.12 -0.78 1.95
C ALA A 99 -6.10 -1.90 1.66
N PRO A 100 -7.21 -1.93 2.36
CA PRO A 100 -8.16 -3.01 2.24
C PRO A 100 -9.13 -2.75 1.11
N GLY A 101 -8.83 -3.33 -0.04
CA GLY A 101 -9.91 -3.62 -0.96
C GLY A 101 -10.63 -4.94 -0.63
N ARG A 102 -10.13 -5.68 0.37
CA ARG A 102 -10.50 -7.08 0.60
C ARG A 102 -10.96 -7.40 2.01
N TYR A 103 -10.75 -6.52 2.99
CA TYR A 103 -11.10 -6.79 4.39
C TYR A 103 -11.50 -5.51 5.12
N GLU A 104 -12.31 -5.67 6.11
CA GLU A 104 -12.67 -4.56 6.98
C GLU A 104 -11.48 -4.14 7.83
N ILE A 105 -11.26 -2.84 7.93
CA ILE A 105 -10.25 -2.29 8.84
C ILE A 105 -10.75 -2.38 10.28
N THR A 106 -9.82 -2.66 11.20
CA THR A 106 -10.11 -2.70 12.63
C THR A 106 -10.44 -1.30 13.17
N GLU A 107 -11.11 -1.21 14.31
CA GLU A 107 -11.38 0.06 14.98
C GLU A 107 -10.10 0.85 15.29
N ALA A 108 -9.01 0.15 15.62
CA ALA A 108 -7.71 0.80 15.83
C ALA A 108 -7.17 1.44 14.54
N GLN A 109 -7.24 0.72 13.43
CA GLN A 109 -6.85 1.23 12.11
C GLN A 109 -7.74 2.40 11.68
N LYS A 110 -9.05 2.31 11.93
CA LYS A 110 -9.98 3.39 11.61
C LYS A 110 -9.63 4.69 12.35
N LYS A 111 -9.39 4.61 13.66
CA LYS A 111 -8.98 5.77 14.47
C LYS A 111 -7.65 6.36 14.02
N ASP A 112 -6.67 5.51 13.75
CA ASP A 112 -5.34 5.91 13.28
C ASP A 112 -5.44 6.63 11.92
N LYS A 113 -6.22 6.07 10.98
CA LYS A 113 -6.53 6.67 9.69
C LYS A 113 -7.24 8.02 9.81
N GLU A 114 -8.30 8.08 10.61
CA GLU A 114 -9.08 9.30 10.82
C GLU A 114 -8.23 10.43 11.40
N PHE A 115 -7.34 10.13 12.35
CA PHE A 115 -6.43 11.12 12.90
C PHE A 115 -5.52 11.69 11.82
N VAL A 116 -4.91 10.83 11.02
CA VAL A 116 -3.98 11.25 9.97
C VAL A 116 -4.67 12.06 8.88
N GLN A 117 -5.85 11.65 8.45
CA GLN A 117 -6.60 12.36 7.42
C GLN A 117 -7.21 13.68 7.94
N LYS A 118 -7.89 13.62 9.09
CA LYS A 118 -8.71 14.75 9.57
C LYS A 118 -7.92 15.76 10.41
N VAL A 119 -6.95 15.26 11.21
CA VAL A 119 -6.15 16.12 12.10
C VAL A 119 -4.87 16.58 11.42
N LYS A 120 -4.05 15.66 10.91
CA LYS A 120 -2.80 16.01 10.23
C LYS A 120 -3.00 16.51 8.79
N GLY A 121 -4.12 16.22 8.15
CA GLY A 121 -4.40 16.60 6.77
C GLY A 121 -3.56 15.84 5.73
N ILE A 122 -3.06 14.65 6.07
CA ILE A 122 -2.33 13.77 5.14
C ILE A 122 -3.35 12.97 4.33
N ARG A 123 -3.18 12.92 3.02
CA ARG A 123 -4.03 12.12 2.13
C ARG A 123 -3.53 10.70 2.05
N LEU A 124 -4.44 9.74 2.17
CA LEU A 124 -4.15 8.32 2.13
C LEU A 124 -4.69 7.69 0.86
N LEU A 125 -3.80 7.09 0.07
CA LEU A 125 -4.15 6.39 -1.16
C LEU A 125 -4.19 4.89 -0.92
N GLU A 126 -5.18 4.24 -1.50
CA GLU A 126 -5.13 2.80 -1.69
C GLU A 126 -4.21 2.48 -2.87
N VAL A 127 -3.30 1.51 -2.72
CA VAL A 127 -2.38 1.08 -3.77
C VAL A 127 -2.66 -0.34 -4.21
N CYS A 128 -2.47 -0.60 -5.48
CA CYS A 128 -2.56 -1.96 -6.03
C CYS A 128 -1.64 -2.15 -7.23
N LEU A 129 -0.83 -3.22 -7.17
CA LEU A 129 -0.19 -3.77 -8.37
C LEU A 129 -1.28 -4.27 -9.32
N LEU A 130 -1.61 -3.49 -10.33
CA LEU A 130 -2.78 -3.70 -11.18
C LEU A 130 -2.48 -4.73 -12.29
N SER A 131 -2.39 -6.01 -11.90
CA SER A 131 -1.88 -7.08 -12.76
C SER A 131 -2.94 -7.75 -13.65
N HIS A 132 -4.22 -7.66 -13.33
CA HIS A 132 -5.29 -8.30 -14.10
C HIS A 132 -6.68 -7.78 -13.71
N LEU A 133 -7.66 -8.05 -14.57
CA LEU A 133 -9.08 -7.76 -14.33
C LEU A 133 -9.51 -8.34 -12.98
N GLY A 134 -10.08 -7.49 -12.13
CA GLY A 134 -10.59 -7.88 -10.81
C GLY A 134 -9.55 -7.97 -9.69
N LYS A 135 -8.27 -7.63 -9.96
CA LYS A 135 -7.23 -7.64 -8.92
C LYS A 135 -7.64 -6.82 -7.70
N GLY A 136 -7.60 -7.46 -6.54
CA GLY A 136 -7.95 -6.82 -5.27
C GLY A 136 -9.45 -6.56 -5.04
N ARG A 137 -10.33 -6.90 -6.01
CA ARG A 137 -11.76 -6.61 -5.92
C ARG A 137 -12.67 -7.83 -6.14
N THR A 138 -12.12 -8.94 -6.64
CA THR A 138 -12.90 -10.16 -6.79
C THR A 138 -13.11 -10.81 -5.42
N PRO A 139 -14.36 -11.03 -4.97
CA PRO A 139 -14.65 -11.75 -3.74
C PRO A 139 -14.07 -13.17 -3.76
N THR A 140 -13.60 -13.65 -2.62
CA THR A 140 -13.08 -15.04 -2.51
C THR A 140 -14.12 -16.08 -2.82
N SER A 141 -15.39 -15.82 -2.49
CA SER A 141 -16.52 -16.71 -2.77
C SER A 141 -16.72 -17.00 -4.27
N VAL A 142 -16.18 -16.18 -5.16
CA VAL A 142 -16.19 -16.45 -6.62
C VAL A 142 -15.43 -17.74 -6.96
N TYR A 143 -14.52 -18.16 -6.12
CA TYR A 143 -13.69 -19.33 -6.35
C TYR A 143 -14.20 -20.60 -5.65
N ASP A 144 -15.18 -20.49 -4.76
CA ASP A 144 -15.61 -21.61 -3.90
C ASP A 144 -16.05 -22.86 -4.70
N GLU A 145 -16.85 -22.65 -5.76
CA GLU A 145 -17.31 -23.75 -6.62
C GLU A 145 -16.17 -24.37 -7.44
N VAL A 146 -15.22 -23.55 -7.89
CA VAL A 146 -14.04 -24.01 -8.64
C VAL A 146 -13.16 -24.85 -7.73
N GLU A 147 -12.92 -24.40 -6.51
CA GLU A 147 -12.09 -25.10 -5.53
C GLU A 147 -12.70 -26.42 -5.09
N LYS A 148 -14.04 -26.42 -4.89
CA LYS A 148 -14.77 -27.65 -4.59
C LYS A 148 -14.63 -28.68 -5.71
N LYS A 149 -14.86 -28.29 -6.97
CA LYS A 149 -14.70 -29.18 -8.13
C LYS A 149 -13.27 -29.67 -8.28
N ALA A 150 -12.28 -28.82 -8.03
CA ALA A 150 -10.88 -29.19 -8.11
C ALA A 150 -10.53 -30.33 -7.14
N ILE A 151 -11.10 -30.29 -5.93
CA ILE A 151 -10.95 -31.33 -4.92
C ILE A 151 -11.66 -32.62 -5.35
N GLU A 152 -12.93 -32.52 -5.78
CA GLU A 152 -13.76 -33.65 -6.17
C GLU A 152 -13.21 -34.40 -7.38
N GLU A 153 -12.65 -33.68 -8.35
CA GLU A 153 -12.18 -34.23 -9.62
C GLU A 153 -10.64 -34.44 -9.67
N GLY A 154 -9.92 -34.05 -8.62
CA GLY A 154 -8.47 -34.20 -8.54
C GLY A 154 -7.70 -33.38 -9.58
N TRP A 155 -8.08 -32.09 -9.77
CA TRP A 155 -7.45 -31.24 -10.79
C TRP A 155 -5.97 -30.97 -10.50
N SER A 156 -5.21 -30.77 -11.58
CA SER A 156 -3.86 -30.25 -11.47
C SER A 156 -3.87 -28.77 -11.08
N GLU A 157 -2.78 -28.29 -10.49
CA GLU A 157 -2.61 -26.88 -10.14
C GLU A 157 -2.77 -25.95 -11.36
N ALA A 158 -2.29 -26.37 -12.51
CA ALA A 158 -2.43 -25.62 -13.75
C ALA A 158 -3.91 -25.48 -14.16
N LYS A 159 -4.70 -26.55 -14.09
CA LYS A 159 -6.15 -26.51 -14.38
C LYS A 159 -6.87 -25.63 -13.36
N LEU A 160 -6.59 -25.79 -12.07
CA LEU A 160 -7.20 -24.97 -11.02
C LEU A 160 -6.90 -23.48 -11.24
N THR A 161 -5.68 -23.12 -11.58
CA THR A 161 -5.27 -21.73 -11.88
C THR A 161 -6.06 -21.17 -13.07
N GLU A 162 -6.24 -21.95 -14.13
CA GLU A 162 -6.99 -21.56 -15.30
C GLU A 162 -8.48 -21.36 -14.98
N GLU A 163 -9.11 -22.30 -14.28
CA GLU A 163 -10.52 -22.21 -13.92
C GLU A 163 -10.82 -21.07 -12.94
N ARG A 164 -9.90 -20.79 -12.00
CA ARG A 164 -9.98 -19.58 -11.16
C ARG A 164 -9.91 -18.29 -11.99
N LYS A 165 -9.08 -18.26 -13.02
CA LYS A 165 -9.01 -17.13 -13.96
C LYS A 165 -10.35 -16.94 -14.66
N PHE A 166 -10.95 -17.98 -15.20
CA PHE A 166 -12.24 -17.91 -15.89
C PHE A 166 -13.39 -17.54 -14.95
N ALA A 167 -13.47 -18.11 -13.76
CA ALA A 167 -14.46 -17.72 -12.75
C ALA A 167 -14.36 -16.21 -12.40
N ARG A 168 -13.16 -15.68 -12.29
CA ARG A 168 -12.94 -14.26 -12.09
C ARG A 168 -13.43 -13.45 -13.30
N TRP A 169 -13.08 -13.85 -14.52
CA TRP A 169 -13.50 -13.16 -15.73
C TRP A 169 -15.03 -13.14 -15.86
N ASP A 170 -15.70 -14.26 -15.61
CA ASP A 170 -17.17 -14.38 -15.61
C ASP A 170 -17.81 -13.44 -14.59
N PHE A 171 -17.27 -13.38 -13.38
CA PHE A 171 -17.76 -12.46 -12.33
C PHE A 171 -17.73 -11.00 -12.80
N TRP A 172 -16.70 -10.62 -13.55
CA TRP A 172 -16.60 -9.29 -14.10
C TRP A 172 -17.36 -9.08 -15.40
N GLY A 173 -17.92 -10.15 -15.99
CA GLY A 173 -18.71 -10.11 -17.22
C GLY A 173 -17.88 -10.24 -18.49
N PHE A 174 -16.72 -10.89 -18.39
CA PHE A 174 -15.88 -11.27 -19.53
C PHE A 174 -16.03 -12.78 -19.81
N THR A 175 -17.18 -13.16 -20.32
CA THR A 175 -17.65 -14.55 -20.44
C THR A 175 -17.21 -15.25 -21.71
N SER A 176 -16.80 -14.51 -22.74
CA SER A 176 -16.26 -15.10 -23.98
C SER A 176 -14.88 -15.72 -23.76
N HIS A 177 -14.16 -15.31 -22.72
CA HIS A 177 -12.78 -15.67 -22.44
C HIS A 177 -11.81 -15.44 -23.63
N ASP A 178 -12.23 -14.61 -24.60
CA ASP A 178 -11.45 -14.27 -25.78
C ASP A 178 -10.92 -12.83 -25.70
N LEU A 179 -9.61 -12.71 -25.45
CA LEU A 179 -8.92 -11.42 -25.36
C LEU A 179 -9.02 -10.56 -26.65
N ASN A 180 -9.43 -11.15 -27.79
CA ASN A 180 -9.71 -10.41 -29.02
C ASN A 180 -11.11 -9.79 -29.02
N ASN A 181 -12.02 -10.23 -28.16
CA ASN A 181 -13.32 -9.62 -27.95
C ASN A 181 -13.16 -8.33 -27.12
N LYS A 182 -12.66 -7.29 -27.77
CA LYS A 182 -12.38 -6.01 -27.13
C LYS A 182 -13.59 -5.38 -26.47
N GLU A 183 -14.74 -5.46 -27.10
CA GLU A 183 -15.95 -4.82 -26.58
C GLU A 183 -16.37 -5.40 -25.25
N GLU A 184 -16.32 -6.70 -25.11
CA GLU A 184 -16.65 -7.37 -23.85
C GLU A 184 -15.60 -7.12 -22.77
N LEU A 185 -14.31 -7.18 -23.14
CA LEU A 185 -13.22 -6.88 -22.22
C LEU A 185 -13.31 -5.43 -21.71
N GLU A 186 -13.55 -4.47 -22.58
CA GLU A 186 -13.70 -3.06 -22.18
C GLU A 186 -14.90 -2.83 -21.26
N ARG A 187 -16.02 -3.52 -21.47
CA ARG A 187 -17.16 -3.49 -20.53
C ARG A 187 -16.76 -4.03 -19.15
N ALA A 188 -16.04 -5.15 -19.12
CA ALA A 188 -15.58 -5.75 -17.87
C ALA A 188 -14.60 -4.85 -17.13
N LEU A 189 -13.64 -4.24 -17.86
CA LEU A 189 -12.68 -3.29 -17.29
C LEU A 189 -13.36 -2.01 -16.79
N SER A 190 -14.40 -1.53 -17.47
CA SER A 190 -15.18 -0.37 -17.00
C SER A 190 -15.93 -0.69 -15.70
N LYS A 191 -16.53 -1.86 -15.60
CA LYS A 191 -17.17 -2.37 -14.37
C LYS A 191 -16.16 -2.45 -13.23
N PHE A 192 -14.98 -2.98 -13.53
CA PHE A 192 -13.87 -3.10 -12.55
C PHE A 192 -13.37 -1.74 -12.08
N ALA A 193 -13.10 -0.81 -13.00
CA ALA A 193 -12.68 0.55 -12.66
C ALA A 193 -13.71 1.27 -11.76
N LYS A 194 -14.99 1.12 -12.09
CA LYS A 194 -16.06 1.66 -11.24
C LYS A 194 -16.05 1.05 -9.83
N ALA A 195 -15.87 -0.26 -9.71
CA ALA A 195 -15.80 -0.93 -8.41
C ALA A 195 -14.62 -0.50 -7.56
N ILE A 196 -13.47 -0.20 -8.18
CA ILE A 196 -12.34 0.44 -7.50
C ILE A 196 -12.80 1.79 -6.92
N CYS A 197 -13.38 2.65 -7.74
CA CYS A 197 -13.80 3.98 -7.30
C CYS A 197 -14.87 3.94 -6.20
N ASP A 198 -15.86 3.04 -6.32
CA ASP A 198 -16.89 2.84 -5.31
C ASP A 198 -16.28 2.42 -3.96
N SER A 199 -15.25 1.56 -3.97
CA SER A 199 -14.57 1.13 -2.76
C SER A 199 -13.77 2.24 -2.08
N LEU A 200 -13.19 3.17 -2.87
CA LEU A 200 -12.53 4.34 -2.32
C LEU A 200 -13.49 5.27 -1.60
N VAL A 201 -14.73 5.38 -2.11
CA VAL A 201 -15.77 6.16 -1.45
C VAL A 201 -16.21 5.48 -0.15
N THR A 202 -16.53 4.19 -0.21
CA THR A 202 -16.97 3.41 0.95
C THR A 202 -15.89 3.33 2.05
N GLY A 203 -14.63 3.18 1.64
CA GLY A 203 -13.49 3.11 2.55
C GLY A 203 -12.96 4.48 2.98
N GLU A 204 -13.54 5.57 2.51
CA GLU A 204 -13.08 6.94 2.80
C GLU A 204 -11.59 7.15 2.50
N TRP A 205 -11.10 6.55 1.39
CA TRP A 205 -9.74 6.78 0.90
C TRP A 205 -9.68 8.05 0.06
N ASP A 206 -8.54 8.75 0.10
CA ASP A 206 -8.36 10.02 -0.61
C ASP A 206 -7.98 9.84 -2.08
N GLY A 207 -7.71 8.62 -2.50
CA GLY A 207 -7.39 8.33 -3.89
C GLY A 207 -6.90 6.89 -4.11
N TYR A 208 -6.43 6.67 -5.32
CA TYR A 208 -5.90 5.39 -5.78
C TYR A 208 -4.53 5.57 -6.41
N ASP A 209 -3.63 4.65 -6.10
CA ASP A 209 -2.29 4.57 -6.63
C ASP A 209 -2.14 3.28 -7.43
N ILE A 210 -1.84 3.39 -8.70
CA ILE A 210 -1.60 2.25 -9.58
C ILE A 210 -0.10 1.98 -9.58
N ASP A 211 0.30 0.93 -8.91
CA ASP A 211 1.63 0.36 -9.05
C ASP A 211 1.72 -0.33 -10.41
N TRP A 212 2.46 0.31 -11.35
CA TRP A 212 2.60 -0.13 -12.72
C TRP A 212 4.05 -0.44 -13.05
N GLU A 213 4.42 -1.71 -13.06
CA GLU A 213 5.77 -2.20 -13.32
C GLU A 213 5.82 -3.02 -14.62
N PRO A 214 5.76 -2.40 -15.79
CA PRO A 214 5.83 -3.10 -17.07
C PRO A 214 7.22 -3.72 -17.27
N GLY A 215 7.25 -4.98 -17.69
CA GLY A 215 8.52 -5.69 -17.97
C GLY A 215 8.98 -6.64 -16.86
N ASN A 216 8.47 -6.54 -15.65
CA ASN A 216 8.80 -7.47 -14.57
C ASN A 216 7.82 -8.67 -14.49
N GLY A 217 6.92 -8.80 -15.45
CA GLY A 217 5.90 -9.86 -15.48
C GLY A 217 4.78 -9.72 -14.44
N PHE A 218 4.79 -8.65 -13.67
CA PHE A 218 3.82 -8.44 -12.60
C PHE A 218 2.50 -7.82 -13.10
N ASN A 219 2.55 -6.96 -14.12
CA ASN A 219 1.38 -6.20 -14.60
C ASN A 219 0.68 -6.78 -15.82
N ASP A 220 0.83 -8.04 -16.12
CA ASP A 220 0.05 -8.69 -17.18
C ASP A 220 0.01 -10.20 -16.97
N SER A 221 -0.56 -10.61 -15.84
CA SER A 221 -0.57 -12.02 -15.48
C SER A 221 -1.53 -12.87 -16.30
N ASP A 222 -2.52 -12.24 -16.97
CA ASP A 222 -3.54 -12.96 -17.73
C ASP A 222 -3.99 -12.28 -19.05
N GLY A 223 -3.28 -11.24 -19.47
CA GLY A 223 -3.54 -10.52 -20.73
C GLY A 223 -4.70 -9.53 -20.69
N THR A 224 -5.39 -9.37 -19.56
CA THR A 224 -6.58 -8.50 -19.50
C THR A 224 -6.24 -7.01 -19.31
N ILE A 225 -5.17 -6.69 -18.61
CA ILE A 225 -4.74 -5.30 -18.39
C ILE A 225 -3.53 -4.97 -19.24
N GLY A 226 -2.33 -5.42 -18.93
CA GLY A 226 -1.12 -5.22 -19.70
C GLY A 226 -0.93 -3.84 -20.32
N SER A 227 0.12 -3.69 -21.11
CA SER A 227 0.42 -2.43 -21.83
C SER A 227 -0.68 -2.00 -22.80
N ARG A 228 -1.52 -2.93 -23.24
CA ARG A 228 -2.59 -2.65 -24.22
C ARG A 228 -3.78 -1.93 -23.57
N ASN A 229 -4.13 -2.30 -22.34
CA ASN A 229 -5.38 -1.92 -21.73
C ASN A 229 -5.23 -0.98 -20.54
N ILE A 230 -4.01 -0.77 -20.03
CA ILE A 230 -3.80 0.14 -18.90
C ILE A 230 -4.31 1.56 -19.19
N GLY A 231 -4.07 2.08 -20.38
CA GLY A 231 -4.57 3.39 -20.78
C GLY A 231 -6.10 3.47 -20.79
N PHE A 232 -6.78 2.37 -21.14
CA PHE A 232 -8.24 2.28 -21.06
C PHE A 232 -8.69 2.30 -19.58
N VAL A 233 -8.07 1.50 -18.72
CA VAL A 233 -8.41 1.45 -17.29
C VAL A 233 -8.21 2.81 -16.63
N VAL A 234 -7.10 3.49 -16.88
CA VAL A 234 -6.83 4.85 -16.38
C VAL A 234 -7.88 5.85 -16.85
N LYS A 235 -8.29 5.76 -18.12
CA LYS A 235 -9.37 6.59 -18.66
C LYS A 235 -10.71 6.33 -17.97
N GLU A 236 -11.03 5.08 -17.68
CA GLU A 236 -12.26 4.72 -16.96
C GLU A 236 -12.23 5.19 -15.51
N LEU A 237 -11.11 5.00 -14.79
CA LEU A 237 -10.90 5.57 -13.45
C LEU A 237 -11.05 7.09 -13.45
N GLY A 238 -10.48 7.75 -14.46
CA GLY A 238 -10.51 9.20 -14.63
C GLY A 238 -11.91 9.82 -14.80
N LYS A 239 -12.95 9.01 -15.00
CA LYS A 239 -14.35 9.46 -14.97
C LYS A 239 -14.85 9.75 -13.54
N TYR A 240 -14.23 9.14 -12.54
CA TYR A 240 -14.69 9.16 -11.15
C TYR A 240 -13.67 9.79 -10.19
N ILE A 241 -12.37 9.67 -10.48
CA ILE A 241 -11.27 10.15 -9.65
C ILE A 241 -10.23 10.87 -10.51
N GLY A 242 -9.33 11.60 -9.87
CA GLY A 242 -8.31 12.37 -10.56
C GLY A 242 -8.81 13.73 -11.07
N PRO A 243 -7.94 14.57 -11.61
CA PRO A 243 -8.23 15.98 -11.87
C PRO A 243 -9.33 16.22 -12.92
N LYS A 244 -9.58 15.24 -13.81
CA LYS A 244 -10.63 15.36 -14.82
C LYS A 244 -12.03 15.04 -14.31
N SER A 245 -12.14 14.34 -13.19
CA SER A 245 -13.44 14.01 -12.56
C SER A 245 -14.03 15.20 -11.81
N ASP A 246 -13.24 16.22 -11.52
CA ASP A 246 -13.64 17.43 -10.79
C ASP A 246 -13.07 18.69 -11.47
N PRO A 247 -13.64 19.11 -12.60
CA PRO A 247 -13.17 20.29 -13.33
C PRO A 247 -13.20 21.59 -12.54
N GLU A 248 -14.05 21.65 -11.50
CA GLU A 248 -14.16 22.82 -10.64
C GLU A 248 -13.18 22.82 -9.46
N ASN A 249 -12.33 21.79 -9.39
CA ASN A 249 -11.31 21.61 -8.35
C ASN A 249 -11.87 21.66 -6.90
N LYS A 250 -13.03 21.05 -6.69
CA LYS A 250 -13.74 21.05 -5.41
C LYS A 250 -13.26 19.97 -4.43
N GLY A 251 -12.22 19.22 -4.76
CA GLY A 251 -11.66 18.20 -3.90
C GLY A 251 -11.83 16.78 -4.43
N HIS A 252 -11.46 16.56 -5.68
CA HIS A 252 -11.45 15.22 -6.27
C HIS A 252 -10.54 14.25 -5.48
N LYS A 253 -10.89 12.97 -5.54
CA LYS A 253 -9.98 11.91 -5.11
C LYS A 253 -8.79 11.83 -6.06
N LEU A 254 -7.61 11.57 -5.50
CA LEU A 254 -6.36 11.52 -6.27
C LEU A 254 -6.29 10.26 -7.14
N LEU A 255 -5.64 10.35 -8.28
CA LEU A 255 -5.24 9.22 -9.11
C LEU A 255 -3.75 9.35 -9.40
N TYR A 256 -2.98 8.37 -8.92
CA TYR A 256 -1.54 8.26 -9.14
C TYR A 256 -1.24 7.01 -9.96
N ILE A 257 -0.10 7.05 -10.64
CA ILE A 257 0.53 5.90 -11.30
C ILE A 257 2.00 6.02 -10.96
N ASP A 258 2.58 5.01 -10.38
CA ASP A 258 4.00 4.86 -10.12
C ASP A 258 4.54 3.56 -10.73
N GLY A 259 5.87 3.51 -10.95
CA GLY A 259 6.57 2.39 -11.58
C GLY A 259 7.82 2.78 -12.32
#